data_9e6332970183c07dd93518295c9a0ea8
#
_entry.id   9e6332970183c07dd93518295c9a0ea8
#
_cell.length_a   1.000
_cell.length_b   1.000
_cell.length_c   1.000
_cell.angle_alpha   90.00
_cell.angle_beta   90.00
_cell.angle_gamma   90.00
#
_symmetry.space_group_name_H-M   'P 1'
#
loop_
_entity.id
_entity.type
_entity.pdbx_description
1 polymer ?
#
loop_
_entity_poly.entity_id
_entity_poly.type
_entity_poly.pdbx_seq_one_letter_code
_entity_poly.pdbx_strand_id
1 'polypeptide(L)'
;ANPLVIGGDYMVLSSRAYIAINGEYDVSSGAAYSALLLLPALLVFIVQRYWSQKKSVVSVTGKPSGQIATIKSKAGRIPLLVFGWCVAAFIILVYVAVILGAFIKILGVNNSFTLDHYRYIFSGIANNALKSTVIMASIATPLAGFMGMVMAWLIIRKLKRGADALDFFGMLGIAVPGTVLGIGYAVTFNEPLKIAGHTIIPQLAGGGAI
;
A
#
# COMPACT_ATOMS: atom_id res chain seq x y z
N ALA A 1 6.16 -3.00 -5.87
CA ALA A 1 7.35 -3.76 -5.44
C ALA A 1 7.36 -5.20 -5.98
N ASN A 2 6.25 -5.94 -5.93
CA ASN A 2 6.22 -7.34 -6.34
C ASN A 2 6.69 -7.60 -7.79
N PRO A 3 6.27 -6.81 -8.81
CA PRO A 3 6.76 -7.00 -10.17
C PRO A 3 8.26 -6.77 -10.35
N LEU A 4 8.88 -5.95 -9.51
CA LEU A 4 10.34 -5.73 -9.54
C LEU A 4 11.14 -6.96 -9.08
N VAL A 5 10.54 -7.77 -8.21
CA VAL A 5 11.20 -8.95 -7.63
C VAL A 5 10.92 -10.22 -8.43
N ILE A 6 9.69 -10.36 -8.93
CA ILE A 6 9.18 -11.61 -9.53
C ILE A 6 9.10 -11.52 -11.06
N GLY A 7 9.04 -10.30 -11.62
CA GLY A 7 8.69 -10.07 -13.02
C GLY A 7 9.77 -10.47 -14.03
N GLY A 8 11.02 -10.71 -13.62
CA GLY A 8 12.11 -10.96 -14.57
C GLY A 8 12.16 -9.87 -15.65
N ASP A 9 12.09 -10.27 -16.92
CA ASP A 9 12.08 -9.33 -18.06
C ASP A 9 10.72 -8.65 -18.28
N TYR A 10 9.68 -9.02 -17.49
CA TYR A 10 8.36 -8.45 -17.64
C TYR A 10 8.24 -7.16 -16.86
N MET A 11 8.32 -6.03 -17.56
CA MET A 11 8.22 -4.70 -16.94
C MET A 11 6.77 -4.20 -16.93
N VAL A 12 6.26 -3.91 -15.73
CA VAL A 12 5.00 -3.18 -15.56
C VAL A 12 5.28 -1.69 -15.38
N LEU A 13 4.30 -0.85 -15.69
CA LEU A 13 4.44 0.60 -15.69
C LEU A 13 4.91 1.16 -14.33
N SER A 14 4.48 0.57 -13.21
CA SER A 14 4.93 0.96 -11.86
C SER A 14 6.41 0.64 -11.61
N SER A 15 6.90 -0.49 -12.15
CA SER A 15 8.31 -0.85 -12.09
C SER A 15 9.14 0.08 -12.97
N ARG A 16 8.64 0.42 -14.15
CA ARG A 16 9.32 1.34 -15.07
C ARG A 16 9.43 2.74 -14.48
N ALA A 17 8.38 3.25 -13.85
CA ALA A 17 8.40 4.53 -13.16
C ALA A 17 9.46 4.57 -12.04
N TYR A 18 9.55 3.48 -11.27
CA TYR A 18 10.55 3.36 -10.21
C TYR A 18 11.99 3.30 -10.75
N ILE A 19 12.24 2.50 -11.80
CA ILE A 19 13.55 2.35 -12.41
C ILE A 19 14.00 3.68 -13.06
N ALA A 20 13.11 4.39 -13.75
CA ALA A 20 13.42 5.68 -14.37
C ALA A 20 14.00 6.67 -13.33
N ILE A 21 13.44 6.73 -12.13
CA ILE A 21 13.91 7.66 -11.09
C ILE A 21 15.14 7.13 -10.36
N ASN A 22 15.11 5.88 -9.90
CA ASN A 22 16.18 5.36 -9.02
C ASN A 22 17.32 4.69 -9.77
N GLY A 23 17.07 4.23 -11.00
CA GLY A 23 18.08 3.56 -11.82
C GLY A 23 18.66 4.44 -12.92
N GLU A 24 17.82 5.20 -13.61
CA GLU A 24 18.21 6.03 -14.76
C GLU A 24 18.36 7.51 -14.39
N TYR A 25 17.95 7.89 -13.18
CA TYR A 25 17.94 9.29 -12.68
C TYR A 25 17.13 10.24 -13.58
N ASP A 26 16.20 9.70 -14.37
CA ASP A 26 15.28 10.45 -15.23
C ASP A 26 13.96 10.73 -14.50
N VAL A 27 13.96 11.85 -13.79
CA VAL A 27 12.81 12.32 -13.01
C VAL A 27 11.61 12.64 -13.91
N SER A 28 11.87 13.16 -15.11
CA SER A 28 10.83 13.57 -16.05
C SER A 28 10.06 12.37 -16.60
N SER A 29 10.76 11.33 -17.05
CA SER A 29 10.13 10.08 -17.50
C SER A 29 9.43 9.38 -16.34
N GLY A 30 10.03 9.33 -15.15
CA GLY A 30 9.41 8.78 -13.96
C GLY A 30 8.10 9.46 -13.58
N ALA A 31 8.06 10.78 -13.65
CA ALA A 31 6.84 11.57 -13.43
C ALA A 31 5.76 11.27 -14.48
N ALA A 32 6.13 11.17 -15.78
CA ALA A 32 5.21 10.84 -16.84
C ALA A 32 4.59 9.44 -16.67
N TYR A 33 5.39 8.41 -16.37
CA TYR A 33 4.89 7.06 -16.07
C TYR A 33 3.96 7.04 -14.85
N SER A 34 4.29 7.85 -13.83
CA SER A 34 3.46 7.98 -12.62
C SER A 34 2.11 8.63 -12.91
N ALA A 35 2.09 9.67 -13.76
CA ALA A 35 0.85 10.31 -14.21
C ALA A 35 -0.03 9.34 -15.01
N LEU A 36 0.58 8.53 -15.89
CA LEU A 36 -0.15 7.48 -16.62
C LEU A 36 -0.75 6.41 -15.70
N LEU A 37 -0.09 6.06 -14.60
CA LEU A 37 -0.63 5.15 -13.58
C LEU A 37 -1.78 5.75 -12.78
N LEU A 38 -1.69 7.05 -12.52
CA LEU A 38 -2.69 7.76 -11.73
C LEU A 38 -4.05 7.84 -12.42
N LEU A 39 -4.06 8.04 -13.74
CA LEU A 39 -5.30 8.17 -14.51
C LEU A 39 -6.26 6.97 -14.38
N PRO A 40 -5.86 5.72 -14.67
CA PRO A 40 -6.74 4.57 -14.50
C PRO A 40 -7.09 4.30 -13.04
N ALA A 41 -6.17 4.54 -12.10
CA ALA A 41 -6.43 4.36 -10.68
C ALA A 41 -7.54 5.31 -10.19
N LEU A 42 -7.45 6.59 -10.53
CA LEU A 42 -8.49 7.57 -10.21
C LEU A 42 -9.82 7.25 -10.90
N LEU A 43 -9.79 6.83 -12.16
CA LEU A 43 -11.00 6.46 -12.90
C LEU A 43 -11.71 5.30 -12.21
N VAL A 44 -11.00 4.23 -11.90
CA VAL A 44 -11.57 3.06 -11.20
C VAL A 44 -12.11 3.47 -9.82
N PHE A 45 -11.37 4.30 -9.08
CA PHE A 45 -11.81 4.80 -7.77
C PHE A 45 -13.10 5.61 -7.85
N ILE A 46 -13.20 6.54 -8.81
CA ILE A 46 -14.40 7.36 -9.01
C ILE A 46 -15.59 6.47 -9.40
N VAL A 47 -15.40 5.54 -10.33
CA VAL A 47 -16.45 4.60 -10.76
C VAL A 47 -16.91 3.73 -9.58
N GLN A 48 -15.98 3.17 -8.82
CA GLN A 48 -16.29 2.33 -7.66
C GLN A 48 -17.07 3.12 -6.61
N ARG A 49 -16.62 4.35 -6.30
CA ARG A 49 -17.29 5.20 -5.32
C ARG A 49 -18.72 5.54 -5.76
N TYR A 50 -18.89 5.96 -7.02
CA TYR A 50 -20.21 6.28 -7.57
C TYR A 50 -21.14 5.07 -7.58
N TRP A 51 -20.62 3.89 -7.90
CA TRP A 51 -21.39 2.64 -7.89
C TRP A 51 -21.77 2.19 -6.47
N SER A 52 -20.83 2.28 -5.53
CA SER A 52 -21.04 1.88 -4.14
C SER A 52 -22.08 2.76 -3.43
N GLN A 53 -22.10 4.05 -3.69
CA GLN A 53 -23.06 4.98 -3.11
C GLN A 53 -24.51 4.67 -3.55
N LYS A 54 -24.72 4.16 -4.77
CA LYS A 54 -26.06 3.78 -5.27
C LYS A 54 -26.62 2.51 -4.63
N LYS A 55 -25.79 1.71 -3.98
CA LYS A 55 -26.19 0.43 -3.37
C LYS A 55 -26.10 0.46 -1.83
N SER A 56 -26.34 1.61 -1.22
CA SER A 56 -26.42 1.72 0.23
C SER A 56 -27.62 0.88 0.73
N VAL A 57 -27.35 -0.33 1.14
CA VAL A 57 -28.30 -1.17 1.90
C VAL A 57 -28.23 -0.74 3.36
N VAL A 58 -28.84 0.41 3.66
CA VAL A 58 -29.09 0.79 5.05
C VAL A 58 -30.30 -0.01 5.50
N SER A 59 -30.12 -1.00 6.34
CA SER A 59 -31.25 -1.61 7.05
C SER A 59 -31.86 -0.57 7.99
N VAL A 60 -33.02 -0.07 7.65
CA VAL A 60 -33.74 1.02 8.34
C VAL A 60 -34.08 0.68 9.82
N THR A 61 -33.89 -0.54 10.25
CA THR A 61 -34.30 -1.02 11.59
C THR A 61 -33.18 -1.35 12.55
N GLY A 62 -31.89 -1.16 12.17
CA GLY A 62 -30.76 -1.39 13.11
C GLY A 62 -30.62 -2.82 13.67
N LYS A 63 -31.54 -3.70 13.41
CA LYS A 63 -31.45 -5.14 13.71
C LYS A 63 -31.05 -5.86 12.42
N PRO A 64 -29.95 -6.63 12.38
CA PRO A 64 -29.70 -7.54 11.28
C PRO A 64 -30.83 -8.57 11.27
N SER A 65 -31.87 -8.32 10.50
CA SER A 65 -33.03 -9.20 10.36
C SER A 65 -32.83 -10.32 9.32
N GLY A 66 -31.57 -10.61 9.01
CA GLY A 66 -31.21 -11.72 8.16
C GLY A 66 -30.65 -12.87 9.00
N GLN A 67 -31.45 -13.95 9.16
CA GLN A 67 -30.80 -15.23 9.44
C GLN A 67 -29.70 -15.42 8.38
N ILE A 68 -28.47 -15.68 8.84
CA ILE A 68 -27.36 -16.01 7.93
C ILE A 68 -27.86 -17.17 7.07
N ALA A 69 -28.07 -16.91 5.78
CA ALA A 69 -28.56 -17.91 4.84
C ALA A 69 -27.46 -18.98 4.70
N THR A 70 -27.61 -20.03 5.49
CA THR A 70 -26.71 -21.18 5.42
C THR A 70 -27.05 -22.04 4.22
N ILE A 71 -26.05 -22.43 3.44
CA ILE A 71 -26.23 -23.34 2.32
C ILE A 71 -26.62 -24.72 2.90
N LYS A 72 -27.89 -25.05 2.84
CA LYS A 72 -28.45 -26.33 3.36
C LYS A 72 -28.07 -27.52 2.49
N SER A 73 -27.84 -27.32 1.20
CA SER A 73 -27.45 -28.38 0.26
C SER A 73 -26.00 -28.82 0.45
N LYS A 74 -25.80 -30.12 0.71
CA LYS A 74 -24.45 -30.72 0.80
C LYS A 74 -23.70 -30.58 -0.52
N ALA A 75 -24.38 -30.68 -1.65
CA ALA A 75 -23.78 -30.55 -2.97
C ALA A 75 -23.18 -29.16 -3.25
N GLY A 76 -23.76 -28.10 -2.70
CA GLY A 76 -23.18 -26.75 -2.82
C GLY A 76 -22.14 -26.44 -1.75
N ARG A 77 -22.30 -27.01 -0.54
CA ARG A 77 -21.43 -26.72 0.60
C ARG A 77 -20.06 -27.38 0.48
N ILE A 78 -20.01 -28.64 0.02
CA ILE A 78 -18.75 -29.39 -0.07
C ILE A 78 -17.75 -28.75 -1.05
N PRO A 79 -18.10 -28.43 -2.30
CA PRO A 79 -17.16 -27.80 -3.22
C PRO A 79 -16.67 -26.43 -2.75
N LEU A 80 -17.55 -25.63 -2.11
CA LEU A 80 -17.16 -24.35 -1.53
C LEU A 80 -16.17 -24.52 -0.35
N LEU A 81 -16.38 -25.50 0.50
CA LEU A 81 -15.44 -25.82 1.59
C LEU A 81 -14.11 -26.30 1.04
N VAL A 82 -14.12 -27.21 0.05
CA VAL A 82 -12.89 -27.68 -0.57
C VAL A 82 -12.13 -26.54 -1.23
N PHE A 83 -12.81 -25.68 -1.98
CA PHE A 83 -12.18 -24.50 -2.57
C PHE A 83 -11.58 -23.59 -1.50
N GLY A 84 -12.32 -23.30 -0.43
CA GLY A 84 -11.83 -22.46 0.67
C GLY A 84 -10.59 -23.07 1.35
N TRP A 85 -10.60 -24.38 1.59
CA TRP A 85 -9.45 -25.08 2.15
C TRP A 85 -8.25 -25.10 1.20
N CYS A 86 -8.46 -25.27 -0.12
CA CYS A 86 -7.39 -25.19 -1.12
C CYS A 86 -6.73 -23.79 -1.13
N VAL A 87 -7.54 -22.74 -1.09
CA VAL A 87 -7.03 -21.35 -1.02
C VAL A 87 -6.27 -21.13 0.29
N ALA A 88 -6.82 -21.58 1.43
CA ALA A 88 -6.16 -21.46 2.71
C ALA A 88 -4.83 -22.24 2.75
N ALA A 89 -4.81 -23.47 2.23
CA ALA A 89 -3.60 -24.28 2.15
C ALA A 89 -2.54 -23.63 1.26
N PHE A 90 -2.93 -23.05 0.14
CA PHE A 90 -2.01 -22.31 -0.75
C PHE A 90 -1.40 -21.09 -0.03
N ILE A 91 -2.22 -20.32 0.68
CA ILE A 91 -1.73 -19.17 1.46
C ILE A 91 -0.75 -19.64 2.54
N ILE A 92 -1.10 -20.68 3.30
CA ILE A 92 -0.23 -21.25 4.34
C ILE A 92 1.08 -21.71 3.73
N LEU A 93 1.05 -22.39 2.57
CA LEU A 93 2.25 -22.87 1.88
C LEU A 93 3.19 -21.71 1.54
N VAL A 94 2.66 -20.59 1.03
CA VAL A 94 3.46 -19.39 0.73
C VAL A 94 4.12 -18.85 2.00
N TYR A 95 3.38 -18.74 3.11
CA TYR A 95 3.96 -18.27 4.38
C TYR A 95 5.02 -19.24 4.92
N VAL A 96 4.77 -20.54 4.85
CA VAL A 96 5.74 -21.57 5.25
C VAL A 96 7.01 -21.47 4.40
N ALA A 97 6.89 -21.29 3.09
CA ALA A 97 8.04 -21.09 2.21
C ALA A 97 8.89 -19.86 2.59
N VAL A 98 8.24 -18.75 2.93
CA VAL A 98 8.94 -17.53 3.40
C VAL A 98 9.65 -17.81 4.73
N ILE A 99 8.98 -18.44 5.69
CA ILE A 99 9.56 -18.78 6.99
C ILE A 99 10.76 -19.73 6.82
N LEU A 100 10.60 -20.78 6.02
CA LEU A 100 11.71 -21.71 5.73
C LEU A 100 12.87 -21.00 5.05
N GLY A 101 12.59 -20.13 4.06
CA GLY A 101 13.59 -19.32 3.39
C GLY A 101 14.39 -18.42 4.33
N ALA A 102 13.77 -17.94 5.41
CA ALA A 102 14.43 -17.12 6.42
C ALA A 102 15.46 -17.90 7.28
N PHE A 103 15.34 -19.23 7.38
CA PHE A 103 16.22 -20.09 8.17
C PHE A 103 17.10 -21.04 7.35
N ILE A 104 17.04 -20.96 6.02
CA ILE A 104 17.80 -21.78 5.09
C ILE A 104 18.75 -20.90 4.30
N LYS A 105 20.00 -21.33 4.08
CA LYS A 105 21.01 -20.53 3.33
C LYS A 105 20.54 -20.15 1.95
N ILE A 106 20.16 -21.14 1.15
CA ILE A 106 19.64 -20.92 -0.22
C ILE A 106 18.60 -22.02 -0.47
N LEU A 107 17.34 -21.62 -0.49
CA LEU A 107 16.23 -22.55 -0.70
C LEU A 107 16.37 -23.31 -2.03
N GLY A 108 16.32 -24.64 -1.97
CA GLY A 108 16.43 -25.52 -3.15
C GLY A 108 17.85 -25.81 -3.62
N VAL A 109 18.88 -25.11 -3.12
CA VAL A 109 20.30 -25.38 -3.49
C VAL A 109 21.09 -25.83 -2.26
N ASN A 110 21.02 -25.09 -1.18
CA ASN A 110 21.68 -25.42 0.07
C ASN A 110 20.69 -25.25 1.24
N ASN A 111 20.04 -26.32 1.61
CA ASN A 111 19.00 -26.34 2.65
C ASN A 111 19.56 -26.41 4.09
N SER A 112 20.84 -26.10 4.29
CA SER A 112 21.39 -26.06 5.65
C SER A 112 20.79 -24.90 6.44
N PHE A 113 20.50 -25.19 7.73
CA PHE A 113 19.98 -24.17 8.66
C PHE A 113 21.01 -23.06 8.87
N THR A 114 20.53 -21.80 8.86
CA THR A 114 21.37 -20.64 9.11
C THR A 114 20.59 -19.53 9.82
N LEU A 115 21.30 -18.72 10.59
CA LEU A 115 20.83 -17.46 11.16
C LEU A 115 21.58 -16.26 10.58
N ASP A 116 22.38 -16.47 9.53
CA ASP A 116 23.21 -15.42 8.94
C ASP A 116 22.36 -14.27 8.38
N HIS A 117 21.19 -14.58 7.86
CA HIS A 117 20.23 -13.55 7.38
C HIS A 117 19.83 -12.59 8.50
N TYR A 118 19.54 -13.11 9.69
CA TYR A 118 19.20 -12.30 10.86
C TYR A 118 20.42 -11.52 11.39
N ARG A 119 21.59 -12.17 11.42
CA ARG A 119 22.82 -11.52 11.81
C ARG A 119 23.12 -10.33 10.88
N TYR A 120 22.94 -10.49 9.56
CA TYR A 120 23.10 -9.42 8.59
C TYR A 120 22.14 -8.25 8.82
N ILE A 121 20.87 -8.55 9.16
CA ILE A 121 19.85 -7.53 9.46
C ILE A 121 20.24 -6.73 10.72
N PHE A 122 20.71 -7.37 11.76
CA PHE A 122 21.00 -6.71 13.04
C PHE A 122 22.38 -6.07 13.13
N SER A 123 23.36 -6.49 12.36
CA SER A 123 24.75 -5.99 12.44
C SER A 123 25.24 -5.27 11.18
N GLY A 124 24.52 -5.35 10.07
CA GLY A 124 24.91 -4.82 8.77
C GLY A 124 24.19 -3.51 8.39
N ILE A 125 24.31 -3.14 7.12
CA ILE A 125 23.65 -1.96 6.52
C ILE A 125 22.13 -2.02 6.69
N ALA A 126 21.55 -3.24 6.69
CA ALA A 126 20.12 -3.46 6.88
C ALA A 126 19.60 -3.01 8.27
N ASN A 127 20.46 -2.91 9.28
CA ASN A 127 20.10 -2.42 10.61
C ASN A 127 19.61 -0.96 10.56
N ASN A 128 20.24 -0.12 9.78
CA ASN A 128 19.82 1.28 9.61
C ASN A 128 18.46 1.36 8.93
N ALA A 129 18.22 0.55 7.89
CA ALA A 129 16.92 0.47 7.23
C ALA A 129 15.82 -0.02 8.20
N LEU A 130 16.13 -1.04 9.02
CA LEU A 130 15.20 -1.55 10.03
C LEU A 130 14.85 -0.47 11.06
N LYS A 131 15.86 0.20 11.63
CA LYS A 131 15.67 1.28 12.61
C LYS A 131 14.83 2.43 12.02
N SER A 132 15.19 2.90 10.83
CA SER A 132 14.46 3.98 10.16
C SER A 132 13.00 3.59 9.91
N THR A 133 12.76 2.38 9.45
CA THR A 133 11.39 1.88 9.22
C THR A 133 10.58 1.82 10.52
N VAL A 134 11.16 1.29 11.60
CA VAL A 134 10.49 1.20 12.90
C VAL A 134 10.21 2.59 13.47
N ILE A 135 11.17 3.50 13.42
CA ILE A 135 10.99 4.88 13.92
C ILE A 135 9.89 5.59 13.12
N MET A 136 9.99 5.55 11.79
CA MET A 136 8.97 6.17 10.92
C MET A 136 7.57 5.59 11.17
N ALA A 137 7.45 4.26 11.24
CA ALA A 137 6.18 3.61 11.51
C ALA A 137 5.61 3.98 12.89
N SER A 138 6.47 4.03 13.93
CA SER A 138 6.07 4.38 15.29
C SER A 138 5.56 5.81 15.42
N ILE A 139 6.07 6.73 14.61
CA ILE A 139 5.63 8.13 14.58
C ILE A 139 4.40 8.28 13.67
N ALA A 140 4.45 7.72 12.45
CA ALA A 140 3.40 7.89 11.45
C ALA A 140 2.07 7.22 11.86
N THR A 141 2.12 6.04 12.49
CA THR A 141 0.91 5.27 12.83
C THR A 141 0.00 5.99 13.83
N PRO A 142 0.47 6.49 14.99
CA PRO A 142 -0.40 7.22 15.90
C PRO A 142 -0.90 8.54 15.31
N LEU A 143 -0.08 9.26 14.54
CA LEU A 143 -0.51 10.48 13.86
C LEU A 143 -1.61 10.20 12.84
N ALA A 144 -1.43 9.20 11.98
CA ALA A 144 -2.44 8.80 11.00
C ALA A 144 -3.72 8.31 11.68
N GLY A 145 -3.60 7.52 12.76
CA GLY A 145 -4.73 7.06 13.55
C GLY A 145 -5.52 8.20 14.18
N PHE A 146 -4.82 9.17 14.77
CA PHE A 146 -5.45 10.36 15.34
C PHE A 146 -6.15 11.20 14.26
N MET A 147 -5.48 11.48 13.15
CA MET A 147 -6.08 12.21 12.02
C MET A 147 -7.30 11.48 11.46
N GLY A 148 -7.23 10.16 11.31
CA GLY A 148 -8.35 9.35 10.84
C GLY A 148 -9.56 9.43 11.78
N MET A 149 -9.35 9.37 13.10
CA MET A 149 -10.41 9.56 14.08
C MET A 149 -11.03 10.96 14.03
N VAL A 150 -10.22 12.00 13.90
CA VAL A 150 -10.69 13.38 13.78
C VAL A 150 -11.52 13.55 12.51
N MET A 151 -11.03 13.04 11.37
CA MET A 151 -11.76 13.08 10.10
C MET A 151 -13.09 12.34 10.19
N ALA A 152 -13.10 11.13 10.72
CA ALA A 152 -14.33 10.34 10.90
C ALA A 152 -15.34 11.06 11.81
N TRP A 153 -14.88 11.66 12.90
CA TRP A 153 -15.73 12.45 13.80
C TRP A 153 -16.31 13.69 13.12
N LEU A 154 -15.50 14.41 12.34
CA LEU A 154 -15.95 15.57 11.57
C LEU A 154 -17.02 15.16 10.55
N ILE A 155 -16.77 14.12 9.77
CA ILE A 155 -17.67 13.64 8.71
C ILE A 155 -19.02 13.20 9.32
N ILE A 156 -18.99 12.42 10.40
CA ILE A 156 -20.22 11.82 10.96
C ILE A 156 -20.98 12.80 11.86
N ARG A 157 -20.29 13.63 12.63
CA ARG A 157 -20.90 14.40 13.72
C ARG A 157 -21.00 15.90 13.48
N LYS A 158 -20.09 16.51 12.73
CA LYS A 158 -19.97 17.96 12.65
C LYS A 158 -20.35 18.56 11.30
N LEU A 159 -19.93 17.94 10.21
CA LEU A 159 -20.12 18.50 8.87
C LEU A 159 -21.52 18.13 8.33
N LYS A 160 -22.38 19.16 8.20
CA LYS A 160 -23.68 19.03 7.50
C LYS A 160 -23.54 19.23 5.98
N ARG A 161 -22.49 19.95 5.54
CA ARG A 161 -22.16 20.18 4.15
C ARG A 161 -20.66 19.96 3.96
N GLY A 162 -20.24 19.31 2.87
CA GLY A 162 -18.85 19.03 2.58
C GLY A 162 -18.28 17.75 3.20
N ALA A 163 -19.09 16.99 3.96
CA ALA A 163 -18.70 15.68 4.50
C ALA A 163 -18.27 14.72 3.40
N ASP A 164 -19.02 14.66 2.29
CA ASP A 164 -18.70 13.80 1.14
C ASP A 164 -17.39 14.20 0.46
N ALA A 165 -17.09 15.51 0.40
CA ALA A 165 -15.82 15.99 -0.14
C ALA A 165 -14.65 15.61 0.76
N LEU A 166 -14.78 15.82 2.07
CA LEU A 166 -13.74 15.44 3.04
C LEU A 166 -13.49 13.92 3.04
N ASP A 167 -14.55 13.13 2.97
CA ASP A 167 -14.47 11.67 2.84
C ASP A 167 -13.81 11.25 1.52
N PHE A 168 -14.13 11.91 0.42
CA PHE A 168 -13.48 11.70 -0.87
C PHE A 168 -11.97 11.96 -0.79
N PHE A 169 -11.56 13.11 -0.26
CA PHE A 169 -10.14 13.44 -0.12
C PHE A 169 -9.42 12.51 0.85
N GLY A 170 -10.07 12.10 1.94
CA GLY A 170 -9.52 11.13 2.87
C GLY A 170 -9.25 9.76 2.24
N MET A 171 -10.12 9.33 1.32
CA MET A 171 -9.95 8.05 0.62
C MET A 171 -8.99 8.12 -0.58
N LEU A 172 -8.66 9.30 -1.08
CA LEU A 172 -7.74 9.45 -2.22
C LEU A 172 -6.37 8.81 -1.96
N GLY A 173 -5.87 8.87 -0.73
CA GLY A 173 -4.61 8.24 -0.35
C GLY A 173 -4.60 6.71 -0.53
N ILE A 174 -5.76 6.06 -0.46
CA ILE A 174 -5.90 4.62 -0.70
C ILE A 174 -6.00 4.32 -2.20
N ALA A 175 -6.61 5.25 -2.97
CA ALA A 175 -6.80 5.09 -4.41
C ALA A 175 -5.51 5.28 -5.20
N VAL A 176 -4.60 6.12 -4.71
CA VAL A 176 -3.34 6.42 -5.40
C VAL A 176 -2.30 5.35 -5.07
N PRO A 177 -1.68 4.71 -6.08
CA PRO A 177 -0.59 3.76 -5.85
C PRO A 177 0.54 4.41 -5.04
N GLY A 178 1.04 3.72 -4.00
CA GLY A 178 2.10 4.25 -3.12
C GLY A 178 3.38 4.66 -3.86
N THR A 179 3.70 3.98 -4.96
CA THR A 179 4.82 4.34 -5.85
C THR A 179 4.62 5.71 -6.48
N VAL A 180 3.40 6.05 -6.92
CA VAL A 180 3.07 7.36 -7.50
C VAL A 180 3.20 8.45 -6.44
N LEU A 181 2.72 8.21 -5.22
CA LEU A 181 2.89 9.14 -4.10
C LEU A 181 4.37 9.36 -3.78
N GLY A 182 5.15 8.27 -3.66
CA GLY A 182 6.59 8.36 -3.39
C GLY A 182 7.34 9.13 -4.46
N ILE A 183 7.03 8.91 -5.74
CA ILE A 183 7.60 9.64 -6.87
C ILE A 183 7.18 11.11 -6.81
N GLY A 184 5.90 11.40 -6.55
CA GLY A 184 5.39 12.76 -6.39
C GLY A 184 6.14 13.53 -5.30
N TYR A 185 6.38 12.90 -4.15
CA TYR A 185 7.20 13.50 -3.09
C TYR A 185 8.65 13.72 -3.52
N ALA A 186 9.28 12.73 -4.17
CA ALA A 186 10.64 12.85 -4.65
C ALA A 186 10.79 14.02 -5.63
N VAL A 187 9.89 14.14 -6.61
CA VAL A 187 9.89 15.22 -7.61
C VAL A 187 9.64 16.58 -6.95
N THR A 188 8.66 16.67 -6.05
CA THR A 188 8.26 17.93 -5.43
C THR A 188 9.32 18.48 -4.46
N PHE A 189 9.97 17.59 -3.70
CA PHE A 189 10.91 17.97 -2.64
C PHE A 189 12.37 17.77 -3.00
N ASN A 190 12.68 17.39 -4.24
CA ASN A 190 14.06 17.24 -4.73
C ASN A 190 14.75 18.58 -4.90
N GLU A 191 13.99 19.65 -5.18
CA GLU A 191 14.49 21.02 -5.26
C GLU A 191 13.85 21.92 -4.20
N PRO A 192 14.56 22.93 -3.71
CA PRO A 192 13.97 23.87 -2.77
C PRO A 192 12.86 24.67 -3.43
N LEU A 193 11.67 24.67 -2.84
CA LEU A 193 10.55 25.49 -3.33
C LEU A 193 10.84 26.96 -3.06
N LYS A 194 11.05 27.73 -4.13
CA LYS A 194 11.29 29.19 -4.07
C LYS A 194 10.06 29.92 -4.60
N ILE A 195 9.51 30.82 -3.79
CA ILE A 195 8.47 31.77 -4.22
C ILE A 195 9.00 33.19 -4.04
N ALA A 196 8.95 33.97 -5.07
CA ALA A 196 9.46 35.36 -5.09
C ALA A 196 10.93 35.49 -4.61
N GLY A 197 11.78 34.49 -4.92
CA GLY A 197 13.20 34.49 -4.53
C GLY A 197 13.49 33.99 -3.11
N HIS A 198 12.49 33.76 -2.28
CA HIS A 198 12.65 33.22 -0.94
C HIS A 198 12.38 31.71 -0.93
N THR A 199 13.29 30.93 -0.29
CA THR A 199 13.12 29.50 -0.08
C THR A 199 12.09 29.28 1.02
N ILE A 200 10.91 28.75 0.65
CA ILE A 200 9.83 28.45 1.59
C ILE A 200 9.99 27.04 2.14
N ILE A 201 10.33 26.10 1.29
CA ILE A 201 10.59 24.70 1.69
C ILE A 201 12.02 24.36 1.25
N PRO A 202 12.90 23.98 2.17
CA PRO A 202 14.25 23.52 1.81
C PRO A 202 14.15 22.19 1.06
N GLN A 203 15.22 21.82 0.38
CA GLN A 203 15.37 20.51 -0.23
C GLN A 203 15.28 19.43 0.86
N LEU A 204 14.24 18.59 0.79
CA LEU A 204 13.99 17.53 1.77
C LEU A 204 14.37 16.15 1.22
N ALA A 205 14.36 15.97 -0.10
CA ALA A 205 14.73 14.73 -0.76
C ALA A 205 16.16 14.81 -1.31
N GLY A 206 16.96 13.77 -1.08
CA GLY A 206 18.32 13.65 -1.64
C GLY A 206 19.44 14.35 -0.86
N GLY A 207 19.15 15.01 0.24
CA GLY A 207 20.14 15.77 1.02
C GLY A 207 20.89 15.02 2.11
N GLY A 208 20.83 13.69 2.18
CA GLY A 208 21.57 12.92 3.20
C GLY A 208 21.20 13.22 4.66
N ALA A 209 20.10 13.87 4.91
CA ALA A 209 19.63 14.30 6.24
C ALA A 209 18.49 13.45 6.79
N ILE A 210 18.44 12.16 6.41
CA ILE A 210 17.60 11.15 7.06
C ILE A 210 18.42 9.91 7.35
#